data_934d4948069e363aaf73e3426f2ddbb1
#
_entry.id   934d4948069e363aaf73e3426f2ddbb1
#
_cell.length_a   1.000
_cell.length_b   1.000
_cell.length_c   1.000
_cell.angle_alpha   90.00
_cell.angle_beta   90.00
_cell.angle_gamma   90.00
#
_symmetry.space_group_name_H-M   'P 1'
#
loop_
_entity.id
_entity.type
_entity.pdbx_description
1 polymer ?
#
loop_
_entity_poly.entity_id
_entity_poly.type
_entity_poly.pdbx_seq_one_letter_code
_entity_poly.pdbx_strand_id
1 'polypeptide(L)'
;MLDQGIGARVLRKEDDRHLHGRGQFVGDLAMKGLKEVAFLRSNLAHGRIRTISKPAGKEALIVTAADLKTIKPIFADSSIPGFKASNYPALATDKVRFVGECLAACIADTRAAAEDLAEEIEVDIEELPAVIDSLKARAPDAPLVHDDWSDNLFLTTSVQGDIETLAKTAPVKVTRELRTGRQCMHPMEGKGVLAYWDFQSGQLVVYTSTQVPHMIRTGLSETLGLEQRQIRVIPPDVGGGFGYKCVLQPEEIVIA
;
A
#
# COMPACT_ATOMS: atom_id res chain seq x y z
N MET A 1 16.82 -3.23 -42.45
CA MET A 1 16.54 -3.32 -41.00
C MET A 1 16.24 -4.76 -40.68
N LEU A 2 16.80 -5.31 -39.62
CA LEU A 2 16.49 -6.69 -39.20
C LEU A 2 15.06 -6.68 -38.61
N ASP A 3 14.15 -7.39 -39.24
CA ASP A 3 12.76 -7.50 -38.77
C ASP A 3 12.58 -8.60 -37.71
N GLN A 4 13.61 -9.37 -37.41
CA GLN A 4 13.62 -10.47 -36.46
C GLN A 4 14.95 -10.55 -35.70
N GLY A 5 14.91 -11.04 -34.47
CA GLY A 5 16.09 -11.28 -33.63
C GLY A 5 16.55 -10.07 -32.83
N ILE A 6 17.79 -10.14 -32.33
CA ILE A 6 18.38 -9.09 -31.50
C ILE A 6 18.55 -7.81 -32.33
N GLY A 7 18.01 -6.69 -31.81
CA GLY A 7 18.01 -5.39 -32.50
C GLY A 7 16.79 -5.16 -33.42
N ALA A 8 15.86 -6.12 -33.52
CA ALA A 8 14.61 -5.92 -34.24
C ALA A 8 13.73 -4.90 -33.53
N ARG A 9 13.05 -4.05 -34.32
CA ARG A 9 12.04 -3.09 -33.80
C ARG A 9 10.70 -3.78 -33.64
N VAL A 10 10.54 -4.51 -32.54
CA VAL A 10 9.28 -5.21 -32.23
C VAL A 10 8.30 -4.23 -31.60
N LEU A 11 7.09 -4.14 -32.15
CA LEU A 11 6.00 -3.33 -31.58
C LEU A 11 5.39 -4.07 -30.38
N ARG A 12 4.99 -3.33 -29.35
CA ARG A 12 4.24 -3.86 -28.21
C ARG A 12 2.82 -4.24 -28.66
N LYS A 13 2.36 -5.43 -28.27
CA LYS A 13 1.06 -5.98 -28.69
C LYS A 13 -0.12 -5.14 -28.22
N GLU A 14 0.01 -4.51 -27.08
CA GLU A 14 -1.04 -3.72 -26.42
C GLU A 14 -1.21 -2.31 -27.03
N ASP A 15 -0.22 -1.80 -27.78
CA ASP A 15 -0.25 -0.42 -28.29
C ASP A 15 -1.45 -0.15 -29.17
N ASP A 16 -1.84 -1.11 -30.03
CA ASP A 16 -3.00 -0.94 -30.92
C ASP A 16 -4.29 -0.68 -30.13
N ARG A 17 -4.59 -1.49 -29.11
CA ARG A 17 -5.81 -1.29 -28.32
C ARG A 17 -5.76 -0.02 -27.46
N HIS A 18 -4.60 0.36 -26.93
CA HIS A 18 -4.46 1.59 -26.16
C HIS A 18 -4.62 2.83 -27.03
N LEU A 19 -3.99 2.87 -28.22
CA LEU A 19 -4.11 3.97 -29.16
C LEU A 19 -5.53 4.17 -29.68
N HIS A 20 -6.37 3.12 -29.67
CA HIS A 20 -7.76 3.18 -30.08
C HIS A 20 -8.75 3.32 -28.92
N GLY A 21 -8.29 3.63 -27.70
CA GLY A 21 -9.13 3.79 -26.52
C GLY A 21 -9.82 2.49 -26.07
N ARG A 22 -9.25 1.32 -26.38
CA ARG A 22 -9.77 -0.01 -26.03
C ARG A 22 -9.04 -0.63 -24.84
N GLY A 23 -8.26 0.16 -24.10
CA GLY A 23 -7.70 -0.24 -22.81
C GLY A 23 -8.81 -0.47 -21.79
N GLN A 24 -8.60 -1.40 -20.87
CA GLN A 24 -9.55 -1.71 -19.80
C GLN A 24 -8.81 -1.71 -18.47
N PHE A 25 -9.08 -0.73 -17.64
CA PHE A 25 -8.50 -0.55 -16.32
C PHE A 25 -9.48 -1.01 -15.24
N VAL A 26 -9.05 -1.08 -13.98
CA VAL A 26 -9.96 -1.51 -12.89
C VAL A 26 -11.21 -0.62 -12.82
N GLY A 27 -11.05 0.70 -13.00
CA GLY A 27 -12.16 1.65 -12.98
C GLY A 27 -13.17 1.51 -14.13
N ASP A 28 -12.83 0.76 -15.18
CA ASP A 28 -13.72 0.50 -16.34
C ASP A 28 -14.55 -0.79 -16.15
N LEU A 29 -14.27 -1.55 -15.09
CA LEU A 29 -14.98 -2.79 -14.83
C LEU A 29 -16.36 -2.51 -14.25
N ALA A 30 -17.40 -3.00 -14.92
CA ALA A 30 -18.78 -2.88 -14.46
C ALA A 30 -19.36 -4.27 -14.19
N MET A 31 -19.97 -4.43 -13.00
CA MET A 31 -20.64 -5.66 -12.59
C MET A 31 -21.99 -5.33 -11.95
N LYS A 32 -22.99 -6.20 -12.18
CA LYS A 32 -24.29 -6.05 -11.53
C LYS A 32 -24.16 -6.25 -10.03
N GLY A 33 -24.69 -5.28 -9.25
CA GLY A 33 -24.65 -5.32 -7.79
C GLY A 33 -23.32 -4.85 -7.19
N LEU A 34 -22.43 -4.25 -8.00
CA LEU A 34 -21.21 -3.63 -7.51
C LEU A 34 -21.55 -2.57 -6.45
N LYS A 35 -20.77 -2.57 -5.38
CA LYS A 35 -20.76 -1.53 -4.34
C LYS A 35 -19.47 -0.74 -4.44
N GLU A 36 -19.55 0.52 -4.07
CA GLU A 36 -18.39 1.41 -4.00
C GLU A 36 -17.87 1.48 -2.56
N VAL A 37 -16.56 1.58 -2.43
CA VAL A 37 -15.89 1.70 -1.13
C VAL A 37 -15.11 2.99 -1.06
N ALA A 38 -15.36 3.79 -0.02
CA ALA A 38 -14.53 4.93 0.35
C ALA A 38 -13.82 4.64 1.67
N PHE A 39 -12.56 5.12 1.78
CA PHE A 39 -11.78 4.95 3.00
C PHE A 39 -11.69 6.24 3.79
N LEU A 40 -12.09 6.19 5.05
CA LEU A 40 -11.73 7.23 6.01
C LEU A 40 -10.24 7.09 6.33
N ARG A 41 -9.49 8.18 6.19
CA ARG A 41 -8.05 8.20 6.39
C ARG A 41 -7.64 9.21 7.44
N SER A 42 -6.56 8.92 8.15
CA SER A 42 -5.98 9.87 9.11
C SER A 42 -5.48 11.14 8.43
N ASN A 43 -5.83 12.29 8.98
CA ASN A 43 -5.23 13.59 8.67
C ASN A 43 -4.02 13.92 9.57
N LEU A 44 -3.76 13.09 10.60
CA LEU A 44 -2.63 13.23 11.51
C LEU A 44 -1.47 12.33 11.08
N ALA A 45 -0.25 12.83 11.26
CA ALA A 45 0.97 12.10 10.94
C ALA A 45 1.35 11.06 12.01
N HIS A 46 0.95 11.28 13.25
CA HIS A 46 1.22 10.41 14.39
C HIS A 46 0.18 10.66 15.48
N GLY A 47 -0.47 9.63 15.95
CA GLY A 47 -1.50 9.79 16.97
C GLY A 47 -2.00 8.45 17.50
N ARG A 48 -2.51 8.47 18.72
CA ARG A 48 -3.14 7.33 19.37
C ARG A 48 -4.64 7.38 19.17
N ILE A 49 -5.21 6.36 18.54
CA ILE A 49 -6.67 6.26 18.32
C ILE A 49 -7.33 5.98 19.66
N ARG A 50 -8.23 6.87 20.08
CA ARG A 50 -9.05 6.69 21.28
C ARG A 50 -10.37 6.03 20.94
N THR A 51 -11.09 6.57 19.95
CA THR A 51 -12.34 6.00 19.47
C THR A 51 -12.54 6.23 17.97
N ILE A 52 -13.26 5.31 17.33
CA ILE A 52 -13.86 5.46 16.01
C ILE A 52 -15.34 5.10 16.17
N SER A 53 -16.23 6.10 16.10
CA SER A 53 -17.65 5.94 16.33
C SER A 53 -18.42 5.91 15.01
N LYS A 54 -19.10 4.78 14.75
CA LYS A 54 -19.93 4.61 13.56
C LYS A 54 -21.26 5.33 13.78
N PRO A 55 -21.83 6.04 12.78
CA PRO A 55 -23.14 6.68 12.89
C PRO A 55 -24.25 5.65 13.10
N ALA A 56 -25.21 6.01 13.97
CA ALA A 56 -26.31 5.12 14.36
C ALA A 56 -27.18 4.70 13.16
N GLY A 57 -27.44 3.40 13.05
CA GLY A 57 -28.24 2.80 11.98
C GLY A 57 -27.48 2.57 10.66
N LYS A 58 -26.20 2.92 10.59
CA LYS A 58 -25.35 2.72 9.42
C LYS A 58 -24.14 1.82 9.70
N GLU A 59 -24.08 1.21 10.87
CA GLU A 59 -22.92 0.43 11.36
C GLU A 59 -22.54 -0.71 10.43
N ALA A 60 -23.54 -1.35 9.78
CA ALA A 60 -23.33 -2.46 8.85
C ALA A 60 -22.68 -2.04 7.52
N LEU A 61 -22.66 -0.75 7.21
CA LEU A 61 -22.03 -0.20 5.99
C LEU A 61 -20.59 0.25 6.23
N ILE A 62 -20.09 0.12 7.46
CA ILE A 62 -18.78 0.63 7.88
C ILE A 62 -17.97 -0.50 8.48
N VAL A 63 -16.77 -0.70 7.95
CA VAL A 63 -15.80 -1.66 8.44
C VAL A 63 -14.67 -0.92 9.14
N THR A 64 -14.36 -1.31 10.37
CA THR A 64 -13.22 -0.81 11.16
C THR A 64 -12.29 -1.96 11.53
N ALA A 65 -11.15 -1.67 12.12
CA ALA A 65 -10.24 -2.71 12.60
C ALA A 65 -10.92 -3.70 13.59
N ALA A 66 -11.93 -3.23 14.35
CA ALA A 66 -12.68 -4.08 15.27
C ALA A 66 -13.50 -5.17 14.57
N ASP A 67 -13.85 -4.96 13.30
CA ASP A 67 -14.61 -5.92 12.49
C ASP A 67 -13.67 -6.94 11.81
N LEU A 68 -12.37 -6.64 11.70
CA LEU A 68 -11.37 -7.43 10.99
C LEU A 68 -10.49 -8.31 11.92
N LYS A 69 -11.03 -8.77 13.04
CA LYS A 69 -10.26 -9.51 14.09
C LYS A 69 -9.57 -10.78 13.61
N THR A 70 -10.07 -11.42 12.57
CA THR A 70 -9.50 -12.64 11.99
C THR A 70 -8.50 -12.38 10.87
N ILE A 71 -8.45 -11.14 10.39
CA ILE A 71 -7.56 -10.73 9.32
C ILE A 71 -6.18 -10.43 9.89
N LYS A 72 -5.16 -11.08 9.32
CA LYS A 72 -3.78 -10.86 9.75
C LYS A 72 -3.23 -9.58 9.11
N PRO A 73 -2.37 -8.83 9.82
CA PRO A 73 -1.67 -7.70 9.23
C PRO A 73 -0.72 -8.15 8.11
N ILE A 74 -0.35 -7.23 7.23
CA ILE A 74 0.80 -7.42 6.35
C ILE A 74 2.03 -7.48 7.24
N PHE A 75 2.78 -8.58 7.14
CA PHE A 75 4.02 -8.75 7.89
C PHE A 75 5.21 -8.35 7.01
N ALA A 76 5.83 -7.23 7.34
CA ALA A 76 7.03 -6.77 6.68
C ALA A 76 8.26 -7.39 7.36
N ASP A 77 8.93 -8.30 6.65
CA ASP A 77 10.13 -8.97 7.11
C ASP A 77 11.19 -9.06 5.99
N SER A 78 12.42 -9.32 6.36
CA SER A 78 13.53 -9.53 5.44
C SER A 78 14.58 -10.44 6.05
N SER A 79 15.22 -11.25 5.21
CA SER A 79 16.38 -12.05 5.60
C SER A 79 17.67 -11.25 5.80
N ILE A 80 17.64 -9.93 5.58
CA ILE A 80 18.81 -9.07 5.79
C ILE A 80 19.10 -8.97 7.31
N PRO A 81 20.33 -9.29 7.76
CA PRO A 81 20.67 -9.23 9.16
C PRO A 81 20.42 -7.84 9.78
N GLY A 82 19.77 -7.80 10.94
CA GLY A 82 19.45 -6.55 11.63
C GLY A 82 18.18 -5.83 11.14
N PHE A 83 17.44 -6.42 10.20
CA PHE A 83 16.13 -5.91 9.82
C PHE A 83 15.13 -6.06 10.98
N LYS A 84 14.43 -5.00 11.31
CA LYS A 84 13.34 -5.03 12.29
C LYS A 84 12.02 -5.28 11.59
N ALA A 85 11.44 -6.45 11.81
CA ALA A 85 10.13 -6.80 11.27
C ALA A 85 9.03 -5.91 11.87
N SER A 86 7.99 -5.66 11.09
CA SER A 86 6.84 -4.88 11.54
C SER A 86 5.53 -5.39 10.97
N ASN A 87 4.45 -5.13 11.69
CA ASN A 87 3.10 -5.40 11.26
C ASN A 87 2.45 -4.13 10.71
N TYR A 88 1.78 -4.26 9.56
CA TYR A 88 0.99 -3.22 8.97
C TYR A 88 -0.46 -3.70 8.85
N PRO A 89 -1.37 -3.29 9.75
CA PRO A 89 -2.76 -3.72 9.72
C PRO A 89 -3.51 -3.14 8.52
N ALA A 90 -4.53 -3.86 8.05
CA ALA A 90 -5.37 -3.41 6.93
C ALA A 90 -6.14 -2.11 7.27
N LEU A 91 -6.56 -1.95 8.52
CA LEU A 91 -7.08 -0.71 9.08
C LEU A 91 -6.37 -0.44 10.40
N ALA A 92 -6.05 0.83 10.70
CA ALA A 92 -5.34 1.21 11.92
C ALA A 92 -6.10 0.77 13.17
N THR A 93 -5.39 0.17 14.12
CA THR A 93 -5.97 -0.43 15.33
C THR A 93 -5.92 0.50 16.54
N ASP A 94 -4.73 0.92 16.91
CA ASP A 94 -4.43 1.66 18.15
C ASP A 94 -3.73 2.99 17.90
N LYS A 95 -3.04 3.10 16.75
CA LYS A 95 -2.14 4.19 16.47
C LYS A 95 -2.10 4.49 14.97
N VAL A 96 -2.10 5.76 14.61
CA VAL A 96 -1.77 6.21 13.26
C VAL A 96 -0.30 6.63 13.20
N ARG A 97 0.37 6.28 12.10
CA ARG A 97 1.82 6.43 11.92
C ARG A 97 2.19 7.31 10.75
N PHE A 98 1.21 7.65 9.90
CA PHE A 98 1.40 8.56 8.76
C PHE A 98 0.06 9.16 8.31
N VAL A 99 0.12 10.32 7.66
CA VAL A 99 -1.06 10.95 7.04
C VAL A 99 -1.56 10.06 5.90
N GLY A 100 -2.85 9.75 5.90
CA GLY A 100 -3.49 8.89 4.90
C GLY A 100 -3.62 7.42 5.32
N GLU A 101 -3.16 7.03 6.52
CA GLU A 101 -3.38 5.68 7.03
C GLU A 101 -4.88 5.39 7.17
N CYS A 102 -5.32 4.19 6.70
CA CYS A 102 -6.74 3.83 6.67
C CYS A 102 -7.29 3.56 8.07
N LEU A 103 -8.39 4.22 8.42
CA LEU A 103 -9.08 4.09 9.70
C LEU A 103 -10.34 3.22 9.58
N ALA A 104 -11.11 3.44 8.51
CA ALA A 104 -12.35 2.72 8.23
C ALA A 104 -12.59 2.63 6.72
N ALA A 105 -13.43 1.67 6.32
CA ALA A 105 -13.96 1.54 4.96
C ALA A 105 -15.48 1.68 4.99
N CYS A 106 -16.04 2.50 4.10
CA CYS A 106 -17.45 2.80 3.97
C CYS A 106 -17.98 2.24 2.66
N ILE A 107 -19.07 1.50 2.71
CA ILE A 107 -19.65 0.76 1.59
C ILE A 107 -20.99 1.37 1.22
N ALA A 108 -21.18 1.75 -0.05
CA ALA A 108 -22.44 2.28 -0.55
C ALA A 108 -22.72 1.89 -2.02
N ASP A 109 -23.89 2.29 -2.54
CA ASP A 109 -24.26 2.03 -3.95
C ASP A 109 -23.51 2.94 -4.93
N THR A 110 -23.02 4.08 -4.46
CA THR A 110 -22.26 5.04 -5.26
C THR A 110 -21.05 5.53 -4.48
N ARG A 111 -20.03 5.96 -5.19
CA ARG A 111 -18.83 6.52 -4.59
C ARG A 111 -19.14 7.76 -3.74
N ALA A 112 -19.97 8.67 -4.24
CA ALA A 112 -20.36 9.86 -3.48
C ALA A 112 -21.03 9.49 -2.14
N ALA A 113 -21.96 8.53 -2.14
CA ALA A 113 -22.61 8.07 -0.93
C ALA A 113 -21.65 7.36 0.05
N ALA A 114 -20.62 6.68 -0.45
CA ALA A 114 -19.59 6.08 0.40
C ALA A 114 -18.66 7.14 1.01
N GLU A 115 -18.33 8.19 0.25
CA GLU A 115 -17.55 9.34 0.71
C GLU A 115 -18.33 10.15 1.77
N ASP A 116 -19.64 10.45 1.52
CA ASP A 116 -20.52 11.11 2.48
C ASP A 116 -20.61 10.31 3.79
N LEU A 117 -20.72 8.98 3.69
CA LEU A 117 -20.75 8.10 4.87
C LEU A 117 -19.44 8.15 5.66
N ALA A 118 -18.30 8.29 5.00
CA ALA A 118 -17.01 8.41 5.66
C ALA A 118 -16.88 9.71 6.46
N GLU A 119 -17.52 10.81 6.01
CA GLU A 119 -17.55 12.09 6.71
C GLU A 119 -18.43 12.07 7.97
N GLU A 120 -19.38 11.13 8.08
CA GLU A 120 -20.23 10.98 9.26
C GLU A 120 -19.54 10.23 10.42
N ILE A 121 -18.39 9.63 10.19
CA ILE A 121 -17.66 8.88 11.23
C ILE A 121 -16.91 9.85 12.15
N GLU A 122 -17.22 9.78 13.43
CA GLU A 122 -16.48 10.54 14.44
C GLU A 122 -15.22 9.80 14.88
N VAL A 123 -14.07 10.49 14.82
CA VAL A 123 -12.76 9.93 15.20
C VAL A 123 -12.12 10.82 16.28
N ASP A 124 -11.79 10.21 17.41
CA ASP A 124 -10.98 10.84 18.46
C ASP A 124 -9.55 10.25 18.43
N ILE A 125 -8.59 11.08 18.10
CA ILE A 125 -7.16 10.72 18.05
C ILE A 125 -6.36 11.70 18.90
N GLU A 126 -5.68 11.19 19.89
CA GLU A 126 -4.67 11.94 20.64
C GLU A 126 -3.43 12.15 19.76
N GLU A 127 -3.16 13.40 19.41
CA GLU A 127 -2.00 13.74 18.61
C GLU A 127 -0.69 13.46 19.36
N LEU A 128 0.25 12.82 18.69
CA LEU A 128 1.59 12.53 19.19
C LEU A 128 2.63 13.30 18.35
N PRO A 129 3.84 13.57 18.91
CA PRO A 129 4.89 14.22 18.15
C PRO A 129 5.24 13.46 16.86
N ALA A 130 5.13 14.12 15.72
CA ALA A 130 5.42 13.55 14.42
C ALA A 130 6.93 13.40 14.17
N VAL A 131 7.34 12.29 13.55
CA VAL A 131 8.73 12.00 13.17
C VAL A 131 8.89 12.26 11.68
N ILE A 132 9.26 13.49 11.32
CA ILE A 132 9.32 13.96 9.92
C ILE A 132 10.74 14.23 9.42
N ASP A 133 11.73 14.28 10.31
CA ASP A 133 13.14 14.52 9.98
C ASP A 133 13.95 13.23 10.22
N SER A 134 14.53 12.67 9.16
CA SER A 134 15.26 11.41 9.22
C SER A 134 16.53 11.47 10.09
N LEU A 135 17.16 12.64 10.24
CA LEU A 135 18.33 12.80 11.11
C LEU A 135 17.90 12.90 12.57
N LYS A 136 16.85 13.69 12.86
CA LYS A 136 16.30 13.80 14.21
C LYS A 136 15.66 12.51 14.70
N ALA A 137 15.08 11.70 13.80
CA ALA A 137 14.52 10.39 14.12
C ALA A 137 15.53 9.43 14.76
N ARG A 138 16.83 9.66 14.58
CA ARG A 138 17.93 8.85 15.13
C ARG A 138 18.40 9.31 16.50
N ALA A 139 17.90 10.45 17.00
CA ALA A 139 18.27 10.94 18.32
C ALA A 139 17.76 9.97 19.43
N PRO A 140 18.51 9.81 20.55
CA PRO A 140 18.10 8.89 21.60
C PRO A 140 16.76 9.23 22.27
N ASP A 141 16.34 10.48 22.19
CA ASP A 141 15.11 11.04 22.74
C ASP A 141 14.01 11.23 21.68
N ALA A 142 14.21 10.72 20.46
CA ALA A 142 13.22 10.83 19.40
C ALA A 142 11.95 10.03 19.75
N PRO A 143 10.75 10.57 19.46
CA PRO A 143 9.51 9.83 19.60
C PRO A 143 9.54 8.55 18.76
N LEU A 144 9.08 7.42 19.31
CA LEU A 144 9.06 6.16 18.59
C LEU A 144 7.80 6.05 17.73
N VAL A 145 7.98 5.73 16.45
CA VAL A 145 6.88 5.41 15.52
C VAL A 145 6.29 4.03 15.84
N HIS A 146 7.16 3.05 16.13
CA HIS A 146 6.79 1.72 16.60
C HIS A 146 7.13 1.61 18.09
N ASP A 147 6.12 1.44 18.93
CA ASP A 147 6.29 1.44 20.41
C ASP A 147 7.11 0.25 20.93
N ASP A 148 7.17 -0.84 20.16
CA ASP A 148 7.92 -2.07 20.44
C ASP A 148 9.39 -2.01 19.97
N TRP A 149 9.80 -0.94 19.29
CA TRP A 149 11.16 -0.76 18.82
C TRP A 149 11.99 0.07 19.81
N SER A 150 13.31 -0.16 19.86
CA SER A 150 14.24 0.63 20.68
C SER A 150 14.61 1.99 20.06
N ASP A 151 14.41 2.14 18.76
CA ASP A 151 14.73 3.33 17.95
C ASP A 151 13.96 3.30 16.64
N ASN A 152 14.03 4.37 15.84
CA ASN A 152 13.34 4.47 14.55
C ASN A 152 14.15 3.91 13.35
N LEU A 153 15.17 3.11 13.58
CA LEU A 153 15.94 2.47 12.50
C LEU A 153 15.40 1.06 12.25
N PHE A 154 14.85 0.81 11.07
CA PHE A 154 14.38 -0.53 10.69
C PHE A 154 15.49 -1.43 10.14
N LEU A 155 16.56 -0.82 9.59
CA LEU A 155 17.69 -1.54 9.03
C LEU A 155 18.92 -0.63 8.99
N THR A 156 20.08 -1.19 9.31
CA THR A 156 21.38 -0.57 9.06
C THR A 156 22.22 -1.51 8.20
N THR A 157 22.67 -1.04 7.07
CA THR A 157 23.58 -1.76 6.17
C THR A 157 24.92 -1.05 6.08
N SER A 158 26.00 -1.80 5.95
CA SER A 158 27.34 -1.27 5.73
C SER A 158 27.98 -1.98 4.55
N VAL A 159 28.67 -1.22 3.73
CA VAL A 159 29.53 -1.74 2.67
C VAL A 159 30.97 -1.64 3.14
N GLN A 160 31.66 -2.77 3.18
CA GLN A 160 33.07 -2.80 3.56
C GLN A 160 33.95 -2.42 2.37
N GLY A 161 35.00 -1.65 2.66
CA GLY A 161 36.01 -1.24 1.69
C GLY A 161 37.03 -0.33 2.36
N ASP A 162 38.24 -0.25 1.82
CA ASP A 162 39.29 0.64 2.35
C ASP A 162 39.08 2.08 1.85
N ILE A 163 37.93 2.66 2.24
CA ILE A 163 37.54 4.02 1.85
C ILE A 163 38.53 5.07 2.39
N GLU A 164 39.07 4.82 3.60
CA GLU A 164 40.01 5.75 4.23
C GLU A 164 41.33 5.87 3.44
N THR A 165 41.93 4.74 3.04
CA THR A 165 43.13 4.74 2.23
C THR A 165 42.90 5.33 0.85
N LEU A 166 41.77 4.95 0.21
CA LEU A 166 41.41 5.51 -1.09
C LEU A 166 41.16 7.03 -0.97
N ALA A 167 40.50 7.49 0.07
CA ALA A 167 40.28 8.92 0.29
C ALA A 167 41.60 9.68 0.55
N LYS A 168 42.63 9.06 1.14
CA LYS A 168 43.94 9.69 1.34
C LYS A 168 44.76 9.77 0.05
N THR A 169 44.69 8.73 -0.78
CA THR A 169 45.53 8.59 -1.98
C THR A 169 44.91 9.12 -3.27
N ALA A 170 43.60 9.33 -3.31
CA ALA A 170 42.90 9.84 -4.49
C ALA A 170 43.44 11.20 -4.93
N PRO A 171 43.81 11.36 -6.23
CA PRO A 171 44.34 12.62 -6.76
C PRO A 171 43.32 13.75 -6.80
N VAL A 172 42.03 13.42 -6.82
CA VAL A 172 40.92 14.39 -6.77
C VAL A 172 39.97 13.99 -5.67
N LYS A 173 39.63 14.93 -4.81
CA LYS A 173 38.66 14.74 -3.73
C LYS A 173 37.57 15.81 -3.83
N VAL A 174 36.32 15.37 -3.83
CA VAL A 174 35.15 16.26 -3.83
C VAL A 174 34.25 15.89 -2.66
N THR A 175 33.96 16.86 -1.80
CA THR A 175 33.01 16.71 -0.70
C THR A 175 31.78 17.55 -0.99
N ARG A 176 30.62 16.94 -0.90
CA ARG A 176 29.30 17.59 -1.09
C ARG A 176 28.31 17.05 -0.07
N GLU A 177 27.48 17.91 0.46
CA GLU A 177 26.24 17.52 1.14
C GLU A 177 25.10 17.53 0.11
N LEU A 178 24.44 16.38 -0.05
CA LEU A 178 23.36 16.22 -1.00
C LEU A 178 22.06 15.98 -0.23
N ARG A 179 21.01 16.70 -0.60
CA ARG A 179 19.66 16.53 -0.07
C ARG A 179 18.67 16.38 -1.21
N THR A 180 17.86 15.34 -1.14
CA THR A 180 16.72 15.14 -2.05
C THR A 180 15.44 15.24 -1.26
N GLY A 181 14.46 15.98 -1.79
CA GLY A 181 13.11 15.98 -1.25
C GLY A 181 12.44 14.63 -1.46
N ARG A 182 11.45 14.31 -0.62
CA ARG A 182 10.58 13.16 -0.83
C ARG A 182 9.81 13.33 -2.14
N GLN A 183 9.76 12.29 -2.95
CA GLN A 183 9.03 12.26 -4.20
C GLN A 183 7.99 11.14 -4.17
N CYS A 184 6.89 11.35 -4.91
CA CYS A 184 5.84 10.36 -5.09
C CYS A 184 5.80 9.93 -6.55
N MET A 185 5.49 8.66 -6.83
CA MET A 185 5.49 8.07 -8.17
C MET A 185 4.35 8.58 -9.06
N HIS A 186 3.23 8.98 -8.51
CA HIS A 186 2.04 9.53 -9.21
C HIS A 186 1.69 8.84 -10.54
N PRO A 187 1.37 7.53 -10.56
CA PRO A 187 0.84 6.91 -11.77
C PRO A 187 -0.49 7.58 -12.15
N MET A 188 -0.78 7.68 -13.46
CA MET A 188 -2.02 8.29 -13.95
C MET A 188 -3.26 7.53 -13.46
N GLU A 189 -3.20 6.20 -13.42
CA GLU A 189 -4.17 5.38 -12.72
C GLU A 189 -3.73 5.20 -11.25
N GLY A 190 -4.57 5.58 -10.29
CA GLY A 190 -4.38 5.24 -8.89
C GLY A 190 -4.43 3.73 -8.64
N LYS A 191 -4.40 3.31 -7.40
CA LYS A 191 -4.64 1.90 -7.05
C LYS A 191 -6.13 1.62 -7.15
N GLY A 192 -6.52 0.67 -8.01
CA GLY A 192 -7.88 0.20 -8.17
C GLY A 192 -8.00 -1.25 -7.71
N VAL A 193 -9.09 -1.59 -7.03
CA VAL A 193 -9.41 -2.96 -6.58
C VAL A 193 -10.90 -3.21 -6.76
N LEU A 194 -11.25 -4.38 -7.28
CA LEU A 194 -12.62 -4.91 -7.31
C LEU A 194 -12.54 -6.38 -6.91
N ALA A 195 -13.33 -6.81 -5.93
CA ALA A 195 -13.35 -8.19 -5.48
C ALA A 195 -14.78 -8.75 -5.39
N TYR A 196 -14.92 -10.04 -5.63
CA TYR A 196 -16.15 -10.78 -5.41
C TYR A 196 -15.87 -12.26 -5.19
N TRP A 197 -16.77 -12.92 -4.49
CA TRP A 197 -16.75 -14.38 -4.36
C TRP A 197 -17.47 -15.03 -5.54
N ASP A 198 -16.75 -15.84 -6.32
CA ASP A 198 -17.35 -16.68 -7.35
C ASP A 198 -17.79 -18.00 -6.74
N PHE A 199 -19.09 -18.14 -6.51
CA PHE A 199 -19.69 -19.35 -5.93
C PHE A 199 -19.57 -20.57 -6.84
N GLN A 200 -19.44 -20.39 -8.16
CA GLN A 200 -19.33 -21.51 -9.10
C GLN A 200 -17.94 -22.15 -9.00
N SER A 201 -16.88 -21.37 -8.96
CA SER A 201 -15.52 -21.88 -8.82
C SER A 201 -15.07 -22.05 -7.37
N GLY A 202 -15.80 -21.49 -6.40
CA GLY A 202 -15.41 -21.43 -4.99
C GLY A 202 -14.16 -20.56 -4.77
N GLN A 203 -14.02 -19.47 -5.53
CA GLN A 203 -12.86 -18.60 -5.50
C GLN A 203 -13.20 -17.16 -5.18
N LEU A 204 -12.35 -16.52 -4.39
CA LEU A 204 -12.26 -15.07 -4.30
C LEU A 204 -11.56 -14.55 -5.56
N VAL A 205 -12.29 -13.79 -6.38
CA VAL A 205 -11.75 -13.15 -7.59
C VAL A 205 -11.44 -11.71 -7.28
N VAL A 206 -10.20 -11.29 -7.50
CA VAL A 206 -9.72 -9.94 -7.21
C VAL A 206 -9.11 -9.34 -8.48
N TYR A 207 -9.77 -8.33 -9.02
CA TYR A 207 -9.18 -7.47 -10.03
C TYR A 207 -8.44 -6.34 -9.33
N THR A 208 -7.17 -6.16 -9.64
CA THR A 208 -6.37 -5.09 -9.02
C THR A 208 -5.33 -4.55 -9.99
N SER A 209 -5.13 -3.23 -9.96
CA SER A 209 -4.03 -2.62 -10.71
C SER A 209 -2.71 -2.87 -10.00
N THR A 210 -2.03 -3.95 -10.39
CA THR A 210 -0.79 -4.42 -9.78
C THR A 210 0.26 -4.81 -10.81
N GLN A 211 1.53 -4.64 -10.44
CA GLN A 211 2.68 -5.13 -11.20
C GLN A 211 3.03 -6.60 -10.85
N VAL A 212 2.48 -7.13 -9.75
CA VAL A 212 2.92 -8.40 -9.13
C VAL A 212 1.75 -9.28 -8.68
N PRO A 213 0.88 -9.75 -9.61
CA PRO A 213 -0.35 -10.46 -9.25
C PRO A 213 -0.12 -11.72 -8.40
N HIS A 214 1.00 -12.40 -8.59
CA HIS A 214 1.32 -13.59 -7.81
C HIS A 214 1.66 -13.26 -6.35
N MET A 215 2.37 -12.15 -6.11
CA MET A 215 2.68 -11.68 -4.75
C MET A 215 1.39 -11.21 -4.04
N ILE A 216 0.49 -10.52 -4.77
CA ILE A 216 -0.81 -10.14 -4.22
C ILE A 216 -1.61 -11.38 -3.82
N ARG A 217 -1.66 -12.42 -4.66
CA ARG A 217 -2.35 -13.68 -4.32
C ARG A 217 -1.77 -14.33 -3.05
N THR A 218 -0.44 -14.38 -2.94
CA THR A 218 0.23 -14.94 -1.76
C THR A 218 -0.09 -14.12 -0.52
N GLY A 219 0.05 -12.79 -0.58
CA GLY A 219 -0.25 -11.91 0.55
C GLY A 219 -1.73 -11.95 0.97
N LEU A 220 -2.68 -12.00 0.03
CA LEU A 220 -4.10 -12.20 0.35
C LEU A 220 -4.36 -13.57 1.00
N SER A 221 -3.68 -14.63 0.54
CA SER A 221 -3.77 -15.95 1.18
C SER A 221 -3.31 -15.90 2.64
N GLU A 222 -2.20 -15.26 2.91
CA GLU A 222 -1.61 -15.13 4.25
C GLU A 222 -2.47 -14.27 5.19
N THR A 223 -3.01 -13.15 4.68
CA THR A 223 -3.79 -12.20 5.48
C THR A 223 -5.22 -12.68 5.73
N LEU A 224 -5.89 -13.23 4.70
CA LEU A 224 -7.29 -13.69 4.79
C LEU A 224 -7.40 -15.12 5.33
N GLY A 225 -6.31 -15.89 5.37
CA GLY A 225 -6.32 -17.29 5.78
C GLY A 225 -6.96 -18.25 4.76
N LEU A 226 -7.07 -17.83 3.50
CA LEU A 226 -7.54 -18.64 2.40
C LEU A 226 -6.37 -19.39 1.74
N GLU A 227 -6.62 -20.58 1.17
CA GLU A 227 -5.62 -21.26 0.35
C GLU A 227 -5.41 -20.51 -0.97
N GLN A 228 -4.17 -20.48 -1.49
CA GLN A 228 -3.87 -19.78 -2.74
C GLN A 228 -4.72 -20.26 -3.94
N ARG A 229 -5.16 -21.52 -3.96
CA ARG A 229 -6.06 -22.05 -5.00
C ARG A 229 -7.46 -21.46 -4.95
N GLN A 230 -7.86 -20.91 -3.81
CA GLN A 230 -9.15 -20.23 -3.61
C GLN A 230 -9.10 -18.76 -3.99
N ILE A 231 -7.94 -18.24 -4.41
CA ILE A 231 -7.78 -16.82 -4.76
C ILE A 231 -7.30 -16.71 -6.22
N ARG A 232 -8.04 -15.93 -6.99
CA ARG A 232 -7.71 -15.59 -8.37
C ARG A 232 -7.48 -14.09 -8.49
N VAL A 233 -6.23 -13.68 -8.70
CA VAL A 233 -5.86 -12.28 -8.93
C VAL A 233 -5.71 -12.01 -10.43
N ILE A 234 -6.41 -11.01 -10.92
CA ILE A 234 -6.45 -10.62 -12.33
C ILE A 234 -6.02 -9.16 -12.44
N PRO A 235 -4.83 -8.88 -12.99
CA PRO A 235 -4.46 -7.50 -13.35
C PRO A 235 -5.07 -7.19 -14.71
N PRO A 236 -5.98 -6.19 -14.82
CA PRO A 236 -6.35 -5.61 -16.11
C PRO A 236 -5.20 -4.76 -16.66
N ASP A 237 -5.47 -3.83 -17.55
CA ASP A 237 -4.46 -2.86 -17.95
C ASP A 237 -4.03 -2.01 -16.74
N VAL A 238 -2.73 -1.72 -16.65
CA VAL A 238 -2.17 -0.96 -15.53
C VAL A 238 -1.66 0.38 -16.03
N GLY A 239 -2.29 1.45 -15.55
CA GLY A 239 -2.04 2.84 -15.96
C GLY A 239 -0.83 3.49 -15.27
N GLY A 240 0.31 2.79 -15.25
CA GLY A 240 1.54 3.16 -14.56
C GLY A 240 1.66 2.51 -13.19
N GLY A 241 2.87 2.09 -12.84
CA GLY A 241 3.15 1.43 -11.56
C GLY A 241 4.35 2.02 -10.84
N PHE A 242 5.49 2.15 -11.53
CA PHE A 242 6.74 2.78 -11.03
C PHE A 242 7.21 2.24 -9.67
N GLY A 243 6.91 0.97 -9.36
CA GLY A 243 7.18 0.34 -8.06
C GLY A 243 6.07 0.55 -7.00
N TYR A 244 5.22 1.56 -7.13
CA TYR A 244 4.11 1.80 -6.19
C TYR A 244 3.12 0.63 -6.12
N LYS A 245 2.88 -0.05 -7.25
CA LYS A 245 1.97 -1.18 -7.37
C LYS A 245 2.67 -2.54 -7.23
N CYS A 246 3.89 -2.58 -6.64
CA CYS A 246 4.67 -3.81 -6.42
C CYS A 246 4.48 -4.43 -5.03
N VAL A 247 3.52 -3.97 -4.24
CA VAL A 247 3.25 -4.48 -2.89
C VAL A 247 1.76 -4.66 -2.68
N LEU A 248 1.39 -5.57 -1.79
CA LEU A 248 0.03 -5.68 -1.28
C LEU A 248 -0.31 -4.41 -0.50
N GLN A 249 -1.46 -3.82 -0.78
CA GLN A 249 -1.94 -2.63 -0.08
C GLN A 249 -3.05 -3.01 0.91
N PRO A 250 -3.21 -2.28 2.02
CA PRO A 250 -4.30 -2.47 2.96
C PRO A 250 -5.68 -2.48 2.32
N GLU A 251 -5.90 -1.61 1.34
CA GLU A 251 -7.16 -1.50 0.60
C GLU A 251 -7.51 -2.80 -0.15
N GLU A 252 -6.50 -3.52 -0.67
CA GLU A 252 -6.74 -4.81 -1.34
C GLU A 252 -7.24 -5.87 -0.36
N ILE A 253 -6.78 -5.83 0.88
CA ILE A 253 -7.20 -6.76 1.94
C ILE A 253 -8.62 -6.45 2.40
N VAL A 254 -8.93 -5.16 2.59
CA VAL A 254 -10.25 -4.72 3.10
C VAL A 254 -11.36 -4.97 2.08
N ILE A 255 -11.05 -4.82 0.77
CA ILE A 255 -12.02 -5.02 -0.31
C ILE A 255 -12.18 -6.51 -0.64
N ALA A 256 -11.15 -7.32 -0.44
CA ALA A 256 -11.15 -8.76 -0.68
C ALA A 256 -11.86 -9.55 0.43
#